data_bc82b554fb5ea8b628234596f1a1afd7
#
_entry.id   bc82b554fb5ea8b628234596f1a1afd7
#
_cell.length_a   1.000
_cell.length_b   1.000
_cell.length_c   1.000
_cell.angle_alpha   90.00
_cell.angle_beta   90.00
_cell.angle_gamma   90.00
#
_symmetry.space_group_name_H-M   'P 1'
#
loop_
_entity.id
_entity.type
_entity.pdbx_description
1 polymer ?
#
loop_
_entity_poly.entity_id
_entity_poly.type
_entity_poly.pdbx_seq_one_letter_code
_entity_poly.pdbx_strand_id
1 'polypeptide(L)'
;GVVYDSIGLNGTWAGVLAVHINGQHWIEELKMARPDLVIINYGTNESGYRNYVETTYPKDVREIIRRVRAAVPESSVMIMSPMDRGAREAGGTIGTVTTLPKLISVQAKLAAENGCAFFNTFEAMGGPGTMGKWYMAEPRLVSADFIHPMPAGARIVGTLLYQALMDGYNSYKLKQLRRAVATA
;
A
#
# COMPACT_ATOMS: atom_id res chain seq x y z
N GLY A 1 -20.68 3.06 11.41
CA GLY A 1 -20.35 2.75 10.02
C GLY A 1 -18.91 3.04 9.73
N VAL A 2 -18.42 2.64 8.55
CA VAL A 2 -17.08 2.98 8.04
C VAL A 2 -17.26 3.97 6.91
N VAL A 3 -16.46 5.04 6.90
CA VAL A 3 -16.34 5.98 5.79
C VAL A 3 -14.99 5.71 5.12
N TYR A 4 -14.96 5.66 3.81
CA TYR A 4 -13.76 5.46 3.02
C TYR A 4 -13.58 6.63 2.05
N ASP A 5 -12.46 7.33 2.19
CA ASP A 5 -12.05 8.41 1.31
C ASP A 5 -10.83 7.99 0.49
N SER A 6 -10.85 8.25 -0.81
CA SER A 6 -9.73 8.00 -1.70
C SER A 6 -9.18 9.33 -2.22
N ILE A 7 -7.92 9.63 -1.83
CA ILE A 7 -7.24 10.88 -2.19
C ILE A 7 -6.11 10.57 -3.18
N GLY A 8 -6.41 9.80 -4.20
CA GLY A 8 -5.43 9.40 -5.22
C GLY A 8 -5.39 10.34 -6.41
N LEU A 9 -4.20 10.63 -6.91
CA LEU A 9 -3.97 11.27 -8.20
C LEU A 9 -3.46 10.25 -9.21
N ASN A 10 -4.12 10.12 -10.34
CA ASN A 10 -3.74 9.16 -11.36
C ASN A 10 -2.31 9.40 -11.89
N GLY A 11 -1.54 8.33 -12.06
CA GLY A 11 -0.18 8.39 -12.61
C GLY A 11 0.86 9.03 -11.69
N THR A 12 0.52 9.29 -10.43
CA THR A 12 1.38 9.99 -9.48
C THR A 12 2.32 9.04 -8.73
N TRP A 13 3.36 9.59 -8.09
CA TRP A 13 4.29 8.89 -7.20
C TRP A 13 4.45 9.62 -5.87
N ALA A 14 5.06 8.98 -4.89
CA ALA A 14 5.21 9.48 -3.52
C ALA A 14 5.85 10.88 -3.45
N GLY A 15 6.84 11.16 -4.30
CA GLY A 15 7.51 12.47 -4.36
C GLY A 15 6.57 13.63 -4.68
N VAL A 16 5.50 13.40 -5.43
CA VAL A 16 4.50 14.45 -5.69
C VAL A 16 3.84 14.89 -4.39
N LEU A 17 3.38 13.95 -3.59
CA LEU A 17 2.75 14.23 -2.30
C LEU A 17 3.77 14.77 -1.27
N ALA A 18 5.00 14.24 -1.28
CA ALA A 18 6.04 14.63 -0.33
C ALA A 18 6.61 16.03 -0.59
N VAL A 19 6.75 16.44 -1.87
CA VAL A 19 7.53 17.62 -2.25
C VAL A 19 6.71 18.68 -2.98
N HIS A 20 5.86 18.25 -3.92
CA HIS A 20 5.21 19.18 -4.87
C HIS A 20 3.84 19.67 -4.41
N ILE A 21 3.10 18.89 -3.62
CA ILE A 21 1.83 19.35 -3.06
C ILE A 21 2.11 20.29 -1.87
N ASN A 22 1.37 21.39 -1.80
CA ASN A 22 1.44 22.30 -0.67
C ASN A 22 1.18 21.56 0.65
N GLY A 23 2.24 21.42 1.45
CA GLY A 23 2.20 20.63 2.67
C GLY A 23 1.23 21.17 3.72
N GLN A 24 1.07 22.51 3.81
CA GLN A 24 0.14 23.12 4.74
C GLN A 24 -1.31 22.82 4.36
N HIS A 25 -1.67 22.98 3.10
CA HIS A 25 -3.01 22.67 2.61
C HIS A 25 -3.37 21.20 2.84
N TRP A 26 -2.44 20.29 2.52
CA TRP A 26 -2.66 18.86 2.76
C TRP A 26 -2.84 18.49 4.24
N ILE A 27 -2.10 19.15 5.13
CA ILE A 27 -2.25 18.99 6.59
C ILE A 27 -3.64 19.49 7.04
N GLU A 28 -4.12 20.59 6.50
CA GLU A 28 -5.44 21.14 6.82
C GLU A 28 -6.56 20.21 6.37
N GLU A 29 -6.48 19.65 5.16
CA GLU A 29 -7.42 18.65 4.65
C GLU A 29 -7.48 17.41 5.54
N LEU A 30 -6.33 16.87 5.96
CA LEU A 30 -6.27 15.74 6.89
C LEU A 30 -6.91 16.07 8.24
N LYS A 31 -6.65 17.26 8.78
CA LYS A 31 -7.26 17.73 10.04
C LYS A 31 -8.78 17.84 9.94
N MET A 32 -9.30 18.26 8.79
CA MET A 32 -10.74 18.32 8.54
C MET A 32 -11.36 16.93 8.43
N ALA A 33 -10.71 16.03 7.70
CA ALA A 33 -11.17 14.65 7.50
C ALA A 33 -11.13 13.80 8.78
N ARG A 34 -10.17 14.06 9.67
CA ARG A 34 -9.94 13.32 10.93
C ARG A 34 -10.00 11.80 10.75
N PRO A 35 -9.20 11.21 9.87
CA PRO A 35 -9.24 9.78 9.63
C PRO A 35 -8.76 8.99 10.86
N ASP A 36 -9.36 7.84 11.15
CA ASP A 36 -8.87 6.90 12.16
C ASP A 36 -7.68 6.07 11.62
N LEU A 37 -7.63 5.88 10.31
CA LEU A 37 -6.58 5.14 9.60
C LEU A 37 -6.20 5.86 8.31
N VAL A 38 -4.91 6.08 8.10
CA VAL A 38 -4.35 6.57 6.84
C VAL A 38 -3.58 5.43 6.17
N ILE A 39 -3.96 5.07 4.95
CA ILE A 39 -3.27 4.05 4.14
C ILE A 39 -2.43 4.75 3.06
N ILE A 40 -1.11 4.57 3.12
CA ILE A 40 -0.16 5.05 2.12
C ILE A 40 0.07 3.93 1.12
N ASN A 41 -0.49 4.07 -0.09
CA ASN A 41 -0.38 3.09 -1.17
C ASN A 41 0.30 3.69 -2.40
N TYR A 42 1.62 3.84 -2.31
CA TYR A 42 2.51 4.29 -3.38
C TYR A 42 3.55 3.21 -3.70
N GLY A 43 4.18 3.29 -4.85
CA GLY A 43 5.28 2.41 -5.21
C GLY A 43 5.13 1.73 -6.58
N THR A 44 3.91 1.64 -7.12
CA THR A 44 3.69 1.03 -8.45
C THR A 44 4.48 1.76 -9.52
N ASN A 45 4.37 3.08 -9.60
CA ASN A 45 5.07 3.88 -10.62
C ASN A 45 6.58 3.91 -10.36
N GLU A 46 6.98 4.01 -9.09
CA GLU A 46 8.36 4.06 -8.65
C GLU A 46 9.11 2.75 -8.92
N SER A 47 8.41 1.62 -8.92
CA SER A 47 9.03 0.29 -9.12
C SER A 47 9.73 0.12 -10.48
N GLY A 48 9.49 1.02 -11.43
CA GLY A 48 10.24 1.07 -12.70
C GLY A 48 11.60 1.75 -12.61
N TYR A 49 11.96 2.40 -11.48
CA TYR A 49 13.12 3.28 -11.38
C TYR A 49 14.02 2.89 -10.20
N ARG A 50 14.96 1.98 -10.43
CA ARG A 50 15.82 1.39 -9.39
C ARG A 50 16.52 2.45 -8.53
N ASN A 51 17.18 3.41 -9.16
CA ASN A 51 17.91 4.45 -8.43
C ASN A 51 16.99 5.26 -7.50
N TYR A 52 15.79 5.61 -7.98
CA TYR A 52 14.80 6.32 -7.19
C TYR A 52 14.36 5.49 -5.98
N VAL A 53 14.08 4.22 -6.17
CA VAL A 53 13.67 3.28 -5.10
C VAL A 53 14.73 3.21 -3.99
N GLU A 54 16.01 3.22 -4.35
CA GLU A 54 17.11 3.07 -3.40
C GLU A 54 17.48 4.38 -2.69
N THR A 55 17.30 5.54 -3.30
CA THR A 55 17.86 6.81 -2.83
C THR A 55 16.82 7.84 -2.38
N THR A 56 15.73 8.00 -3.14
CA THR A 56 14.77 9.10 -2.97
C THR A 56 13.46 8.65 -2.35
N TYR A 57 12.91 7.55 -2.83
CA TYR A 57 11.65 6.99 -2.34
C TYR A 57 11.57 6.85 -0.80
N PRO A 58 12.62 6.37 -0.10
CA PRO A 58 12.57 6.30 1.36
C PRO A 58 12.42 7.65 2.05
N LYS A 59 12.96 8.72 1.47
CA LYS A 59 12.85 10.08 2.00
C LYS A 59 11.44 10.62 1.80
N ASP A 60 10.88 10.40 0.63
CA ASP A 60 9.53 10.85 0.28
C ASP A 60 8.48 10.18 1.18
N VAL A 61 8.57 8.86 1.37
CA VAL A 61 7.64 8.14 2.24
C VAL A 61 7.76 8.59 3.70
N ARG A 62 8.98 8.82 4.22
CA ARG A 62 9.16 9.36 5.58
C ARG A 62 8.53 10.75 5.71
N GLU A 63 8.67 11.61 4.71
CA GLU A 63 8.07 12.93 4.72
C GLU A 63 6.53 12.85 4.71
N ILE A 64 5.94 11.94 3.93
CA ILE A 64 4.50 11.70 3.95
C ILE A 64 4.05 11.26 5.36
N ILE A 65 4.73 10.29 5.96
CA ILE A 65 4.42 9.81 7.32
C ILE A 65 4.53 10.97 8.34
N ARG A 66 5.58 11.77 8.24
CA ARG A 66 5.80 12.93 9.11
C ARG A 66 4.64 13.93 9.02
N ARG A 67 4.17 14.22 7.79
CA ARG A 67 3.03 15.12 7.56
C ARG A 67 1.72 14.55 8.11
N VAL A 68 1.47 13.26 7.90
CA VAL A 68 0.28 12.58 8.47
C VAL A 68 0.29 12.73 9.99
N ARG A 69 1.40 12.41 10.65
CA ARG A 69 1.51 12.48 12.11
C ARG A 69 1.43 13.89 12.65
N ALA A 70 1.92 14.89 11.92
CA ALA A 70 1.78 16.30 12.29
C ALA A 70 0.33 16.79 12.18
N ALA A 71 -0.42 16.26 11.22
CA ALA A 71 -1.81 16.63 11.01
C ALA A 71 -2.78 15.91 11.94
N VAL A 72 -2.62 14.59 12.08
CA VAL A 72 -3.56 13.68 12.77
C VAL A 72 -2.78 12.65 13.61
N PRO A 73 -2.18 13.07 14.73
CA PRO A 73 -1.26 12.24 15.52
C PRO A 73 -1.92 10.98 16.10
N GLU A 74 -3.22 10.99 16.31
CA GLU A 74 -3.98 9.85 16.85
C GLU A 74 -4.33 8.80 15.79
N SER A 75 -4.19 9.13 14.51
CA SER A 75 -4.50 8.20 13.43
C SER A 75 -3.48 7.07 13.34
N SER A 76 -3.96 5.86 13.11
CA SER A 76 -3.11 4.77 12.70
C SER A 76 -2.59 4.99 11.27
N VAL A 77 -1.36 4.58 11.00
CA VAL A 77 -0.77 4.67 9.66
C VAL A 77 -0.40 3.28 9.18
N MET A 78 -0.79 2.95 7.95
CA MET A 78 -0.44 1.71 7.27
C MET A 78 0.27 2.02 5.96
N ILE A 79 1.36 1.34 5.68
CA ILE A 79 1.95 1.28 4.34
C ILE A 79 1.40 0.04 3.66
N MET A 80 0.78 0.21 2.52
CA MET A 80 0.29 -0.87 1.66
C MET A 80 1.19 -0.99 0.44
N SER A 81 1.80 -2.16 0.24
CA SER A 81 2.68 -2.36 -0.91
C SER A 81 1.90 -2.33 -2.23
N PRO A 82 2.56 -2.06 -3.37
CA PRO A 82 1.99 -2.33 -4.68
C PRO A 82 1.55 -3.78 -4.81
N MET A 83 0.66 -4.01 -5.76
CA MET A 83 0.44 -5.32 -6.36
C MET A 83 1.69 -5.79 -7.10
N ASP A 84 1.68 -7.03 -7.61
CA ASP A 84 2.64 -7.42 -8.64
C ASP A 84 2.55 -6.45 -9.83
N ARG A 85 3.67 -6.23 -10.49
CA ARG A 85 3.77 -5.44 -11.72
C ARG A 85 4.43 -6.31 -12.77
N GLY A 86 3.67 -6.65 -13.80
CA GLY A 86 4.15 -7.51 -14.87
C GLY A 86 5.01 -6.77 -15.88
N ALA A 87 5.96 -7.49 -16.44
CA ALA A 87 6.74 -7.06 -17.61
C ALA A 87 6.95 -8.24 -18.54
N ARG A 88 6.98 -8.00 -19.87
CA ARG A 88 7.32 -9.04 -20.84
C ARG A 88 8.81 -9.37 -20.74
N GLU A 89 9.10 -10.65 -20.68
CA GLU A 89 10.45 -11.20 -20.68
C GLU A 89 10.88 -11.65 -22.10
N ALA A 90 12.16 -11.95 -22.31
CA ALA A 90 12.74 -12.36 -23.59
C ALA A 90 12.12 -13.68 -24.02
N GLY A 91 11.36 -14.42 -23.64
CA GLY A 91 10.64 -15.61 -24.09
C GLY A 91 9.15 -15.38 -24.33
N GLY A 92 8.68 -14.13 -24.20
CA GLY A 92 7.26 -13.79 -24.34
C GLY A 92 6.41 -14.06 -23.08
N THR A 93 6.98 -14.62 -22.03
CA THR A 93 6.36 -14.76 -20.72
C THR A 93 6.17 -13.39 -20.02
N ILE A 94 5.29 -13.34 -19.05
CA ILE A 94 5.06 -12.15 -18.24
C ILE A 94 5.61 -12.44 -16.84
N GLY A 95 6.76 -11.84 -16.54
CA GLY A 95 7.39 -11.92 -15.24
C GLY A 95 7.11 -10.68 -14.40
N THR A 96 7.66 -10.64 -13.19
CA THR A 96 7.58 -9.49 -12.27
C THR A 96 8.69 -8.49 -12.59
N VAL A 97 8.40 -7.21 -12.55
CA VAL A 97 9.40 -6.13 -12.62
C VAL A 97 10.46 -6.32 -11.54
N THR A 98 11.72 -6.43 -11.94
CA THR A 98 12.85 -6.88 -11.09
C THR A 98 13.12 -5.99 -9.88
N THR A 99 12.76 -4.71 -9.93
CA THR A 99 12.92 -3.75 -8.83
C THR A 99 11.80 -3.78 -7.80
N LEU A 100 10.66 -4.40 -8.12
CA LEU A 100 9.48 -4.43 -7.25
C LEU A 100 9.75 -5.10 -5.89
N PRO A 101 10.38 -6.28 -5.81
CA PRO A 101 10.67 -6.90 -4.51
C PRO A 101 11.57 -6.03 -3.63
N LYS A 102 12.52 -5.29 -4.23
CA LYS A 102 13.37 -4.34 -3.50
C LYS A 102 12.56 -3.18 -2.94
N LEU A 103 11.66 -2.61 -3.71
CA LEU A 103 10.78 -1.54 -3.26
C LEU A 103 9.91 -2.00 -2.07
N ILE A 104 9.33 -3.19 -2.15
CA ILE A 104 8.52 -3.78 -1.08
C ILE A 104 9.35 -3.98 0.19
N SER A 105 10.58 -4.46 0.08
CA SER A 105 11.51 -4.58 1.21
C SER A 105 11.80 -3.22 1.85
N VAL A 106 11.97 -2.15 1.05
CA VAL A 106 12.14 -0.78 1.54
C VAL A 106 10.90 -0.32 2.28
N GLN A 107 9.70 -0.58 1.75
CA GLN A 107 8.43 -0.23 2.42
C GLN A 107 8.26 -0.93 3.76
N ALA A 108 8.52 -2.24 3.82
CA ALA A 108 8.45 -3.01 5.07
C ALA A 108 9.39 -2.44 6.14
N LYS A 109 10.64 -2.10 5.74
CA LYS A 109 11.61 -1.46 6.63
C LYS A 109 11.12 -0.10 7.11
N LEU A 110 10.61 0.74 6.22
CA LEU A 110 10.06 2.05 6.55
C LEU A 110 8.87 1.96 7.51
N ALA A 111 7.98 1.00 7.30
CA ALA A 111 6.87 0.76 8.20
C ALA A 111 7.34 0.42 9.61
N ALA A 112 8.29 -0.51 9.73
CA ALA A 112 8.87 -0.91 11.03
C ALA A 112 9.60 0.25 11.73
N GLU A 113 10.45 0.99 11.00
CA GLU A 113 11.21 2.13 11.53
C GLU A 113 10.32 3.29 12.01
N ASN A 114 9.14 3.44 11.42
CA ASN A 114 8.23 4.55 11.71
C ASN A 114 6.98 4.13 12.49
N GLY A 115 6.92 2.91 13.04
CA GLY A 115 5.78 2.43 13.81
C GLY A 115 4.46 2.44 13.01
N CYS A 116 4.53 2.13 11.72
CA CYS A 116 3.39 1.96 10.84
C CYS A 116 3.05 0.48 10.69
N ALA A 117 1.78 0.17 10.47
CA ALA A 117 1.41 -1.15 9.98
C ALA A 117 1.91 -1.36 8.55
N PHE A 118 2.11 -2.61 8.16
CA PHE A 118 2.50 -2.96 6.80
C PHE A 118 1.57 -4.04 6.25
N PHE A 119 0.98 -3.80 5.08
CA PHE A 119 0.24 -4.81 4.33
C PHE A 119 0.97 -5.12 3.02
N ASN A 120 1.47 -6.34 2.89
CA ASN A 120 2.18 -6.79 1.70
C ASN A 120 1.19 -7.33 0.66
N THR A 121 0.64 -6.44 -0.16
CA THR A 121 -0.31 -6.79 -1.22
C THR A 121 0.29 -7.77 -2.23
N PHE A 122 1.57 -7.57 -2.58
CA PHE A 122 2.29 -8.42 -3.52
C PHE A 122 2.29 -9.89 -3.07
N GLU A 123 2.66 -10.16 -1.84
CA GLU A 123 2.63 -11.54 -1.30
C GLU A 123 1.20 -12.05 -1.11
N ALA A 124 0.31 -11.21 -0.58
CA ALA A 124 -1.07 -11.59 -0.33
C ALA A 124 -1.81 -12.04 -1.61
N MET A 125 -1.50 -11.43 -2.76
CA MET A 125 -2.13 -11.79 -4.04
C MET A 125 -1.47 -12.99 -4.74
N GLY A 126 -0.33 -13.51 -4.23
CA GLY A 126 0.35 -14.69 -4.78
C GLY A 126 1.81 -14.48 -5.18
N GLY A 127 2.38 -13.30 -4.92
CA GLY A 127 3.80 -13.01 -5.16
C GLY A 127 4.20 -12.92 -6.63
N PRO A 128 5.45 -13.29 -6.94
CA PRO A 128 6.02 -13.11 -8.28
C PRO A 128 5.23 -13.84 -9.39
N GLY A 129 5.07 -13.17 -10.53
CA GLY A 129 4.40 -13.71 -11.70
C GLY A 129 2.87 -13.75 -11.60
N THR A 130 2.30 -13.18 -10.56
CA THR A 130 0.84 -13.15 -10.39
C THR A 130 0.17 -12.37 -11.52
N MET A 131 0.74 -11.26 -11.98
CA MET A 131 0.17 -10.50 -13.10
C MET A 131 0.16 -11.30 -14.40
N GLY A 132 1.14 -12.18 -14.65
CA GLY A 132 1.12 -13.11 -15.76
C GLY A 132 -0.03 -14.10 -15.67
N LYS A 133 -0.23 -14.70 -14.50
CA LYS A 133 -1.37 -15.62 -14.24
C LYS A 133 -2.71 -14.89 -14.38
N TRP A 134 -2.81 -13.66 -13.87
CA TRP A 134 -4.01 -12.85 -13.94
C TRP A 134 -4.35 -12.41 -15.37
N TYR A 135 -3.34 -12.17 -16.19
CA TYR A 135 -3.54 -11.87 -17.61
C TYR A 135 -4.09 -13.06 -18.40
N MET A 136 -3.65 -14.27 -18.05
CA MET A 136 -4.09 -15.52 -18.68
C MET A 136 -5.39 -16.08 -18.10
N ALA A 137 -5.90 -15.50 -17.01
CA ALA A 137 -7.14 -15.95 -16.39
C ALA A 137 -8.37 -15.65 -17.26
N GLU A 138 -9.42 -16.43 -17.06
CA GLU A 138 -10.70 -16.25 -17.73
C GLU A 138 -11.83 -16.13 -16.70
N PRO A 139 -12.47 -14.96 -16.54
CA PRO A 139 -12.13 -13.69 -17.20
C PRO A 139 -10.78 -13.10 -16.70
N ARG A 140 -10.17 -12.25 -17.53
CA ARG A 140 -8.93 -11.57 -17.15
C ARG A 140 -9.08 -10.73 -15.89
N LEU A 141 -8.06 -10.79 -15.03
CA LEU A 141 -8.02 -10.07 -13.76
C LEU A 141 -7.15 -8.81 -13.81
N VAL A 142 -6.32 -8.67 -14.85
CA VAL A 142 -5.46 -7.51 -15.09
C VAL A 142 -5.58 -7.06 -16.55
N SER A 143 -5.38 -5.76 -16.81
CA SER A 143 -5.41 -5.18 -18.16
C SER A 143 -4.19 -5.60 -18.98
N ALA A 144 -4.17 -5.24 -20.28
CA ALA A 144 -3.09 -5.62 -21.19
C ALA A 144 -1.75 -4.95 -20.91
N ASP A 145 -1.71 -4.00 -19.99
CA ASP A 145 -0.48 -3.35 -19.51
C ASP A 145 0.20 -4.12 -18.35
N PHE A 146 -0.44 -5.17 -17.83
CA PHE A 146 0.03 -6.00 -16.71
C PHE A 146 0.23 -5.25 -15.39
N ILE A 147 -0.45 -4.11 -15.22
CA ILE A 147 -0.33 -3.21 -14.06
C ILE A 147 -1.70 -2.96 -13.43
N HIS A 148 -2.67 -2.52 -14.23
CA HIS A 148 -3.96 -2.10 -13.74
C HIS A 148 -4.92 -3.28 -13.62
N PRO A 149 -5.47 -3.56 -12.42
CA PRO A 149 -6.42 -4.66 -12.25
C PRO A 149 -7.74 -4.37 -12.97
N MET A 150 -8.33 -5.40 -13.54
CA MET A 150 -9.73 -5.38 -13.93
C MET A 150 -10.64 -5.39 -12.69
N PRO A 151 -11.93 -5.07 -12.79
CA PRO A 151 -12.82 -5.01 -11.62
C PRO A 151 -12.80 -6.27 -10.74
N ALA A 152 -12.70 -7.45 -11.33
CA ALA A 152 -12.60 -8.70 -10.58
C ALA A 152 -11.27 -8.84 -9.84
N GLY A 153 -10.15 -8.44 -10.46
CA GLY A 153 -8.83 -8.39 -9.82
C GLY A 153 -8.78 -7.37 -8.68
N ALA A 154 -9.33 -6.17 -8.89
CA ALA A 154 -9.44 -5.15 -7.85
C ALA A 154 -10.25 -5.65 -6.64
N ARG A 155 -11.33 -6.39 -6.87
CA ARG A 155 -12.13 -7.02 -5.80
C ARG A 155 -11.32 -8.03 -4.99
N ILE A 156 -10.48 -8.84 -5.65
CA ILE A 156 -9.60 -9.79 -4.96
C ILE A 156 -8.68 -9.02 -4.00
N VAL A 157 -7.99 -7.98 -4.48
CA VAL A 157 -7.08 -7.17 -3.65
C VAL A 157 -7.81 -6.51 -2.49
N GLY A 158 -8.98 -5.92 -2.75
CA GLY A 158 -9.81 -5.32 -1.70
C GLY A 158 -10.25 -6.33 -0.64
N THR A 159 -10.59 -7.56 -1.05
CA THR A 159 -10.95 -8.65 -0.14
C THR A 159 -9.76 -9.08 0.72
N LEU A 160 -8.56 -9.19 0.14
CA LEU A 160 -7.35 -9.54 0.89
C LEU A 160 -7.02 -8.50 1.96
N LEU A 161 -7.09 -7.22 1.63
CA LEU A 161 -6.91 -6.14 2.62
C LEU A 161 -7.99 -6.18 3.70
N TYR A 162 -9.26 -6.35 3.31
CA TYR A 162 -10.37 -6.44 4.26
C TYR A 162 -10.18 -7.60 5.24
N GLN A 163 -9.82 -8.79 4.75
CA GLN A 163 -9.54 -9.95 5.60
C GLN A 163 -8.41 -9.67 6.58
N ALA A 164 -7.30 -9.09 6.12
CA ALA A 164 -6.18 -8.76 6.99
C ALA A 164 -6.57 -7.75 8.10
N LEU A 165 -7.38 -6.75 7.77
CA LEU A 165 -7.91 -5.79 8.75
C LEU A 165 -8.84 -6.47 9.75
N MET A 166 -9.72 -7.36 9.30
CA MET A 166 -10.64 -8.10 10.17
C MET A 166 -9.92 -9.07 11.09
N ASP A 167 -8.90 -9.76 10.62
CA ASP A 167 -8.06 -10.66 11.44
C ASP A 167 -7.30 -9.87 12.52
N GLY A 168 -6.76 -8.70 12.15
CA GLY A 168 -6.14 -7.76 13.09
C GLY A 168 -7.12 -7.29 14.16
N TYR A 169 -8.31 -6.89 13.76
CA TYR A 169 -9.37 -6.44 14.66
C TYR A 169 -9.83 -7.56 15.63
N ASN A 170 -10.07 -8.75 15.11
CA ASN A 170 -10.47 -9.89 15.93
C ASN A 170 -9.37 -10.27 16.95
N SER A 171 -8.11 -10.25 16.51
CA SER A 171 -6.96 -10.47 17.40
C SER A 171 -6.85 -9.41 18.50
N TYR A 172 -7.11 -8.15 18.17
CA TYR A 172 -7.16 -7.05 19.14
C TYR A 172 -8.28 -7.28 20.17
N LYS A 173 -9.49 -7.58 19.72
CA LYS A 173 -10.63 -7.87 20.63
C LYS A 173 -10.34 -9.01 21.58
N LEU A 174 -9.77 -10.11 21.08
CA LEU A 174 -9.39 -11.26 21.94
C LEU A 174 -8.34 -10.87 22.99
N LYS A 175 -7.36 -10.03 22.63
CA LYS A 175 -6.38 -9.52 23.60
C LYS A 175 -7.03 -8.66 24.68
N GLN A 176 -7.99 -7.80 24.32
CA GLN A 176 -8.73 -6.97 25.29
C GLN A 176 -9.53 -7.83 26.25
N LEU A 177 -10.26 -8.84 25.75
CA LEU A 177 -11.04 -9.76 26.59
C LEU A 177 -10.14 -10.52 27.58
N ARG A 178 -9.00 -11.04 27.12
CA ARG A 178 -8.02 -11.73 27.99
C ARG A 178 -7.45 -10.83 29.09
N ARG A 179 -7.18 -9.54 28.78
CA ARG A 179 -6.73 -8.57 29.78
C ARG A 179 -7.81 -8.29 30.82
N ALA A 180 -9.06 -8.08 30.39
CA ALA A 180 -10.19 -7.85 31.31
C ALA A 180 -10.41 -9.02 32.26
N VAL A 181 -10.29 -10.27 31.78
CA VAL A 181 -10.41 -11.48 32.64
C VAL A 181 -9.23 -11.61 33.60
N ALA A 182 -8.02 -11.22 33.22
CA ALA A 182 -6.84 -11.33 34.09
C ALA A 182 -6.78 -10.24 35.19
N THR A 183 -7.63 -9.21 35.09
CA THR A 183 -7.71 -8.11 36.07
C THR A 183 -8.98 -8.16 36.94
N ALA A 184 -9.84 -9.14 36.73
CA ALA A 184 -11.04 -9.43 37.52
C ALA A 184 -10.80 -10.53 38.56
#